data_5f6f68b828fac7c4093d5d56804081c8
#
_entry.id   5f6f68b828fac7c4093d5d56804081c8
#
_cell.length_a   1.000
_cell.length_b   1.000
_cell.length_c   1.000
_cell.angle_alpha   90.00
_cell.angle_beta   90.00
_cell.angle_gamma   90.00
#
_symmetry.space_group_name_H-M   'P 1'
#
loop_
_entity.id
_entity.type
_entity.pdbx_description
1 polymer ?
#
loop_
_entity_poly.entity_id
_entity_poly.type
_entity_poly.pdbx_seq_one_letter_code
_entity_poly.pdbx_strand_id
1 'polypeptide(L)'
;MSAFDSSALRRFVNVFADRIHDRREELTQLDSAIGDADHGINMDRGFTAARAKIADLDADADLGTVAKTVGMTLISTVGGASGPLYGTFFLRMGTTFGDRARVEADDLGAALRAGLEGLVQRGKAELDDKTMIDAISPAVDAYDAAARDGIGSALSAAADAAAAGRDRVTPLVARKGRASYLGERSANHQDPGATSTTILLEALRDAVAEG
;
A
#
# COMPACT_ATOMS: atom_id res chain seq x y z
N MET A 1 4.59 -5.16 24.18
CA MET A 1 4.59 -4.50 22.86
C MET A 1 4.88 -5.58 21.84
N SER A 2 3.97 -5.84 20.93
CA SER A 2 4.16 -6.88 19.89
C SER A 2 5.12 -6.34 18.83
N ALA A 3 6.23 -7.05 18.58
CA ALA A 3 7.14 -6.75 17.49
C ALA A 3 6.51 -7.17 16.16
N PHE A 4 6.84 -6.50 15.07
CA PHE A 4 6.44 -6.87 13.72
C PHE A 4 7.49 -7.85 13.13
N ASP A 5 7.07 -9.06 12.82
CA ASP A 5 7.93 -10.14 12.30
C ASP A 5 7.54 -10.59 10.88
N SER A 6 8.31 -11.54 10.34
CA SER A 6 8.04 -12.05 9.00
C SER A 6 6.69 -12.79 8.89
N SER A 7 6.19 -13.36 9.99
CA SER A 7 4.85 -13.97 10.03
C SER A 7 3.76 -12.90 9.93
N ALA A 8 3.91 -11.78 10.64
CA ALA A 8 3.01 -10.63 10.53
C ALA A 8 3.03 -10.03 9.12
N LEU A 9 4.22 -9.90 8.50
CA LEU A 9 4.33 -9.42 7.11
C LEU A 9 3.64 -10.37 6.11
N ARG A 10 3.79 -11.69 6.28
CA ARG A 10 3.09 -12.68 5.45
C ARG A 10 1.57 -12.63 5.65
N ARG A 11 1.10 -12.54 6.90
CA ARG A 11 -0.34 -12.34 7.18
C ARG A 11 -0.85 -11.06 6.51
N PHE A 12 -0.14 -9.96 6.63
CA PHE A 12 -0.49 -8.70 5.97
C PHE A 12 -0.67 -8.85 4.46
N VAL A 13 0.29 -9.48 3.78
CA VAL A 13 0.18 -9.70 2.32
C VAL A 13 -1.01 -10.59 1.98
N ASN A 14 -1.30 -11.62 2.79
CA ASN A 14 -2.46 -12.50 2.59
C ASN A 14 -3.78 -11.75 2.80
N VAL A 15 -3.93 -11.04 3.91
CA VAL A 15 -5.14 -10.24 4.21
C VAL A 15 -5.37 -9.18 3.14
N PHE A 16 -4.31 -8.52 2.69
CA PHE A 16 -4.43 -7.54 1.63
C PHE A 16 -4.82 -8.18 0.29
N ALA A 17 -4.23 -9.32 -0.07
CA ALA A 17 -4.59 -10.06 -1.28
C ALA A 17 -6.07 -10.47 -1.27
N ASP A 18 -6.58 -10.98 -0.15
CA ASP A 18 -7.98 -11.36 -0.01
C ASP A 18 -8.91 -10.14 -0.14
N ARG A 19 -8.59 -9.01 0.50
CA ARG A 19 -9.39 -7.78 0.39
C ARG A 19 -9.38 -7.18 -1.02
N ILE A 20 -8.26 -7.24 -1.71
CA ILE A 20 -8.17 -6.81 -3.12
C ILE A 20 -9.02 -7.73 -4.01
N HIS A 21 -8.99 -9.04 -3.76
CA HIS A 21 -9.81 -10.00 -4.49
C HIS A 21 -11.31 -9.71 -4.30
N ASP A 22 -11.76 -9.54 -3.06
CA ASP A 22 -13.15 -9.26 -2.70
C ASP A 22 -13.65 -7.93 -3.28
N ARG A 23 -12.79 -6.92 -3.34
CA ARG A 23 -13.09 -5.58 -3.84
C ARG A 23 -12.61 -5.32 -5.26
N ARG A 24 -12.21 -6.36 -6.00
CA ARG A 24 -11.69 -6.24 -7.36
C ARG A 24 -12.64 -5.49 -8.30
N GLU A 25 -13.92 -5.83 -8.27
CA GLU A 25 -14.92 -5.20 -9.13
C GLU A 25 -15.15 -3.73 -8.76
N GLU A 26 -15.21 -3.41 -7.48
CA GLU A 26 -15.30 -2.02 -7.00
C GLU A 26 -14.11 -1.19 -7.49
N LEU A 27 -12.88 -1.67 -7.28
CA LEU A 27 -11.68 -0.97 -7.73
C LEU A 27 -11.63 -0.80 -9.26
N THR A 28 -12.13 -1.79 -10.00
CA THR A 28 -12.26 -1.70 -11.46
C THR A 28 -13.31 -0.67 -11.87
N GLN A 29 -14.42 -0.57 -11.16
CA GLN A 29 -15.47 0.44 -11.41
C GLN A 29 -14.98 1.86 -11.10
N LEU A 30 -14.27 2.05 -9.98
CA LEU A 30 -13.64 3.34 -9.66
C LEU A 30 -12.68 3.78 -10.77
N ASP A 31 -11.86 2.86 -11.24
CA ASP A 31 -10.92 3.14 -12.33
C ASP A 31 -11.62 3.37 -13.68
N SER A 32 -12.73 2.68 -13.95
CA SER A 32 -13.55 2.90 -15.15
C SER A 32 -14.10 4.32 -15.26
N ALA A 33 -14.35 4.97 -14.13
CA ALA A 33 -14.86 6.34 -14.10
C ALA A 33 -13.80 7.38 -14.48
N ILE A 34 -12.52 7.14 -14.14
CA ILE A 34 -11.44 8.13 -14.29
C ILE A 34 -10.14 7.57 -14.86
N GLY A 35 -10.11 6.31 -15.30
CA GLY A 35 -8.92 5.62 -15.80
C GLY A 35 -9.21 4.71 -17.01
N ASP A 36 -8.67 3.50 -16.99
CA ASP A 36 -8.79 2.49 -18.07
C ASP A 36 -9.43 1.17 -17.62
N ALA A 37 -10.10 1.16 -16.46
CA ALA A 37 -10.88 0.04 -15.94
C ALA A 37 -10.06 -1.25 -15.68
N ASP A 38 -8.80 -1.13 -15.29
CA ASP A 38 -7.94 -2.31 -15.10
C ASP A 38 -7.32 -2.43 -13.69
N HIS A 39 -7.46 -1.39 -12.84
CA HIS A 39 -6.77 -1.32 -11.55
C HIS A 39 -7.10 -2.52 -10.64
N GLY A 40 -8.37 -2.83 -10.44
CA GLY A 40 -8.78 -3.94 -9.58
C GLY A 40 -8.27 -5.29 -10.10
N ILE A 41 -8.37 -5.52 -11.41
CA ILE A 41 -7.92 -6.75 -12.06
C ILE A 41 -6.40 -6.90 -11.96
N ASN A 42 -5.66 -5.82 -12.18
CA ASN A 42 -4.21 -5.82 -12.10
C ASN A 42 -3.71 -6.05 -10.67
N MET A 43 -4.32 -5.40 -9.69
CA MET A 43 -3.99 -5.56 -8.27
C MET A 43 -4.27 -6.99 -7.78
N ASP A 44 -5.44 -7.55 -8.10
CA ASP A 44 -5.82 -8.93 -7.74
C ASP A 44 -4.83 -9.95 -8.33
N ARG A 45 -4.50 -9.83 -9.62
CA ARG A 45 -3.51 -10.70 -10.26
C ARG A 45 -2.14 -10.60 -9.58
N GLY A 46 -1.69 -9.39 -9.30
CA GLY A 46 -0.38 -9.14 -8.71
C GLY A 46 -0.23 -9.66 -7.30
N PHE A 47 -1.20 -9.40 -6.43
CA PHE A 47 -1.15 -9.85 -5.04
C PHE A 47 -1.45 -11.34 -4.88
N THR A 48 -2.24 -11.95 -5.76
CA THR A 48 -2.36 -13.41 -5.86
C THR A 48 -1.00 -14.04 -6.19
N ALA A 49 -0.26 -13.50 -7.16
CA ALA A 49 1.08 -13.99 -7.50
C ALA A 49 2.09 -13.74 -6.35
N ALA A 50 2.04 -12.58 -5.70
CA ALA A 50 2.92 -12.27 -4.57
C ALA A 50 2.68 -13.22 -3.40
N ARG A 51 1.41 -13.49 -3.05
CA ARG A 51 1.04 -14.48 -2.02
C ARG A 51 1.60 -15.87 -2.33
N ALA A 52 1.48 -16.33 -3.56
CA ALA A 52 2.04 -17.62 -3.96
C ALA A 52 3.57 -17.64 -3.82
N LYS A 53 4.25 -16.56 -4.24
CA LYS A 53 5.71 -16.46 -4.16
C LYS A 53 6.25 -16.42 -2.73
N ILE A 54 5.60 -15.73 -1.81
CA ILE A 54 6.03 -15.73 -0.40
C ILE A 54 5.73 -17.07 0.31
N ALA A 55 4.74 -17.83 -0.16
CA ALA A 55 4.46 -19.17 0.36
C ALA A 55 5.58 -20.18 0.02
N ASP A 56 6.31 -19.95 -1.08
CA ASP A 56 7.46 -20.76 -1.50
C ASP A 56 8.75 -20.46 -0.71
N LEU A 57 8.79 -19.38 0.08
CA LEU A 57 9.96 -19.01 0.88
C LEU A 57 10.03 -19.84 2.16
N ASP A 58 11.26 -20.09 2.62
CA ASP A 58 11.51 -20.72 3.91
C ASP A 58 10.73 -20.03 5.04
N ALA A 59 10.29 -20.81 6.02
CA ALA A 59 9.49 -20.29 7.13
C ALA A 59 10.22 -19.24 7.97
N ASP A 60 11.54 -19.31 8.03
CA ASP A 60 12.44 -18.41 8.75
C ASP A 60 13.00 -17.27 7.89
N ALA A 61 12.51 -17.10 6.66
CA ALA A 61 12.92 -15.98 5.81
C ALA A 61 12.70 -14.63 6.53
N ASP A 62 13.72 -13.79 6.46
CA ASP A 62 13.72 -12.46 7.08
C ASP A 62 12.71 -11.50 6.42
N LEU A 63 12.40 -10.39 7.12
CA LEU A 63 11.46 -9.36 6.65
C LEU A 63 11.88 -8.76 5.30
N GLY A 64 13.18 -8.53 5.09
CA GLY A 64 13.68 -7.97 3.85
C GLY A 64 13.49 -8.90 2.67
N THR A 65 13.74 -10.20 2.85
CA THR A 65 13.53 -11.23 1.83
C THR A 65 12.04 -11.33 1.46
N VAL A 66 11.14 -11.39 2.43
CA VAL A 66 9.69 -11.42 2.18
C VAL A 66 9.24 -10.17 1.43
N ALA A 67 9.57 -8.98 1.92
CA ALA A 67 9.15 -7.72 1.29
C ALA A 67 9.72 -7.54 -0.12
N LYS A 68 11.00 -7.89 -0.35
CA LYS A 68 11.61 -7.82 -1.69
C LYS A 68 10.98 -8.80 -2.66
N THR A 69 10.62 -10.01 -2.20
CA THR A 69 9.90 -10.99 -3.03
C THR A 69 8.54 -10.45 -3.48
N VAL A 70 7.79 -9.85 -2.57
CA VAL A 70 6.54 -9.14 -2.92
C VAL A 70 6.81 -8.07 -3.96
N GLY A 71 7.76 -7.16 -3.70
CA GLY A 71 8.05 -6.03 -4.58
C GLY A 71 8.46 -6.45 -5.99
N MET A 72 9.35 -7.42 -6.13
CA MET A 72 9.77 -7.96 -7.43
C MET A 72 8.63 -8.62 -8.18
N THR A 73 7.78 -9.38 -7.48
CA THR A 73 6.62 -10.03 -8.08
C THR A 73 5.63 -8.99 -8.62
N LEU A 74 5.34 -7.93 -7.84
CA LEU A 74 4.41 -6.88 -8.27
C LEU A 74 4.93 -6.14 -9.52
N ILE A 75 6.22 -5.82 -9.59
CA ILE A 75 6.82 -5.18 -10.77
C ILE A 75 6.62 -6.03 -12.03
N SER A 76 6.71 -7.35 -11.90
CA SER A 76 6.63 -8.27 -13.04
C SER A 76 5.21 -8.68 -13.44
N THR A 77 4.22 -8.53 -12.54
CA THR A 77 2.88 -9.10 -12.74
C THR A 77 1.75 -8.07 -12.78
N VAL A 78 1.91 -6.91 -12.12
CA VAL A 78 0.91 -5.86 -12.10
C VAL A 78 1.11 -4.92 -13.30
N GLY A 79 0.05 -4.74 -14.09
CA GLY A 79 0.07 -3.80 -15.22
C GLY A 79 -0.01 -2.34 -14.79
N GLY A 80 0.15 -1.44 -15.75
CA GLY A 80 0.00 0.00 -15.54
C GLY A 80 1.04 0.60 -14.59
N ALA A 81 0.71 1.71 -13.96
CA ALA A 81 1.58 2.40 -13.00
C ALA A 81 1.65 1.69 -11.63
N SER A 82 0.62 0.94 -11.27
CA SER A 82 0.48 0.30 -9.95
C SER A 82 1.58 -0.70 -9.66
N GLY A 83 1.99 -1.52 -10.65
CA GLY A 83 3.07 -2.49 -10.50
C GLY A 83 4.39 -1.85 -10.06
N PRO A 84 4.95 -0.94 -10.85
CA PRO A 84 6.14 -0.21 -10.47
C PRO A 84 6.01 0.57 -9.14
N LEU A 85 4.85 1.13 -8.83
CA LEU A 85 4.64 1.90 -7.60
C LEU A 85 4.59 0.98 -6.37
N TYR A 86 3.63 0.05 -6.30
CA TYR A 86 3.55 -0.87 -5.17
C TYR A 86 4.82 -1.73 -5.04
N GLY A 87 5.38 -2.17 -6.17
CA GLY A 87 6.65 -2.90 -6.16
C GLY A 87 7.79 -2.09 -5.55
N THR A 88 7.92 -0.80 -5.90
CA THR A 88 8.92 0.08 -5.30
C THR A 88 8.70 0.28 -3.81
N PHE A 89 7.44 0.43 -3.37
CA PHE A 89 7.08 0.52 -1.96
C PHE A 89 7.63 -0.68 -1.17
N PHE A 90 7.29 -1.89 -1.58
CA PHE A 90 7.76 -3.11 -0.90
C PHE A 90 9.26 -3.31 -1.00
N LEU A 91 9.90 -2.97 -2.13
CA LEU A 91 11.35 -3.05 -2.27
C LEU A 91 12.09 -2.11 -1.30
N ARG A 92 11.59 -0.88 -1.13
CA ARG A 92 12.16 0.08 -0.18
C ARG A 92 11.97 -0.37 1.25
N MET A 93 10.77 -0.85 1.61
CA MET A 93 10.55 -1.48 2.92
C MET A 93 11.54 -2.63 3.16
N GLY A 94 11.68 -3.54 2.20
CA GLY A 94 12.57 -4.68 2.30
C GLY A 94 14.06 -4.29 2.41
N THR A 95 14.45 -3.19 1.79
CA THR A 95 15.81 -2.65 1.95
C THR A 95 16.03 -2.11 3.36
N THR A 96 15.04 -1.43 3.89
CA THR A 96 15.07 -0.87 5.26
C THR A 96 15.03 -1.97 6.32
N PHE A 97 14.26 -3.03 6.12
CA PHE A 97 14.25 -4.17 7.03
C PHE A 97 15.59 -4.92 7.06
N GLY A 98 16.27 -5.05 5.92
CA GLY A 98 17.50 -5.85 5.82
C GLY A 98 17.22 -7.32 6.13
N ASP A 99 18.13 -7.96 6.85
CA ASP A 99 18.09 -9.37 7.25
C ASP A 99 17.40 -9.60 8.62
N ARG A 100 16.65 -8.61 9.11
CA ARG A 100 15.99 -8.69 10.41
C ARG A 100 14.79 -9.62 10.36
N ALA A 101 14.70 -10.53 11.36
CA ALA A 101 13.56 -11.43 11.52
C ALA A 101 12.34 -10.69 12.11
N ARG A 102 12.57 -9.63 12.89
CA ARG A 102 11.54 -8.80 13.53
C ARG A 102 12.03 -7.38 13.75
N VAL A 103 11.08 -6.45 13.89
CA VAL A 103 11.34 -5.02 14.12
C VAL A 103 10.32 -4.45 15.12
N GLU A 104 10.71 -3.37 15.79
CA GLU A 104 9.84 -2.61 16.69
C GLU A 104 9.12 -1.48 15.92
N ALA A 105 8.29 -0.69 16.63
CA ALA A 105 7.43 0.33 16.02
C ALA A 105 8.21 1.36 15.18
N ASP A 106 9.31 1.90 15.71
CA ASP A 106 10.12 2.91 15.01
C ASP A 106 10.74 2.37 13.72
N ASP A 107 11.19 1.12 13.73
CA ASP A 107 11.75 0.47 12.53
C ASP A 107 10.69 0.19 11.46
N LEU A 108 9.47 -0.19 11.88
CA LEU A 108 8.36 -0.35 10.95
C LEU A 108 7.96 1.01 10.35
N GLY A 109 7.92 2.08 11.16
CA GLY A 109 7.71 3.44 10.68
C GLY A 109 8.77 3.86 9.67
N ALA A 110 10.05 3.62 9.97
CA ALA A 110 11.14 3.89 9.03
C ALA A 110 10.99 3.13 7.70
N ALA A 111 10.52 1.87 7.73
CA ALA A 111 10.26 1.09 6.53
C ALA A 111 9.08 1.65 5.71
N LEU A 112 7.99 2.05 6.37
CA LEU A 112 6.84 2.70 5.72
C LEU A 112 7.25 4.04 5.09
N ARG A 113 8.05 4.84 5.80
CA ARG A 113 8.61 6.11 5.32
C ARG A 113 9.49 5.90 4.08
N ALA A 114 10.40 4.94 4.10
CA ALA A 114 11.23 4.59 2.94
C ALA A 114 10.38 4.12 1.74
N GLY A 115 9.30 3.38 1.99
CA GLY A 115 8.31 3.01 0.99
C GLY A 115 7.66 4.23 0.35
N LEU A 116 7.15 5.17 1.16
CA LEU A 116 6.57 6.44 0.69
C LEU A 116 7.57 7.26 -0.15
N GLU A 117 8.81 7.41 0.31
CA GLU A 117 9.85 8.11 -0.45
C GLU A 117 10.09 7.45 -1.83
N GLY A 118 10.08 6.11 -1.87
CA GLY A 118 10.16 5.36 -3.12
C GLY A 118 9.00 5.66 -4.06
N LEU A 119 7.78 5.73 -3.54
CA LEU A 119 6.59 6.10 -4.31
C LEU A 119 6.70 7.52 -4.89
N VAL A 120 7.10 8.49 -4.07
CA VAL A 120 7.27 9.90 -4.49
C VAL A 120 8.35 9.99 -5.57
N GLN A 121 9.51 9.35 -5.37
CA GLN A 121 10.58 9.34 -6.37
C GLN A 121 10.15 8.72 -7.70
N ARG A 122 9.37 7.64 -7.65
CA ARG A 122 8.94 6.90 -8.84
C ARG A 122 7.79 7.59 -9.57
N GLY A 123 6.75 7.99 -8.83
CA GLY A 123 5.51 8.55 -9.37
C GLY A 123 5.56 10.05 -9.58
N LYS A 124 6.44 10.74 -8.87
CA LYS A 124 6.55 12.22 -8.87
C LYS A 124 5.20 12.90 -8.64
N ALA A 125 4.37 12.29 -7.80
CA ALA A 125 3.11 12.85 -7.36
C ALA A 125 3.30 13.59 -6.04
N GLU A 126 2.51 14.63 -5.86
CA GLU A 126 2.45 15.46 -4.66
C GLU A 126 1.08 15.33 -3.99
N LEU A 127 0.94 15.87 -2.79
CA LEU A 127 -0.38 15.97 -2.14
C LEU A 127 -1.34 16.80 -3.02
N ASP A 128 -2.59 16.40 -3.01
CA ASP A 128 -3.68 16.99 -3.81
C ASP A 128 -3.57 16.72 -5.33
N ASP A 129 -2.68 15.85 -5.76
CA ASP A 129 -2.64 15.35 -7.15
C ASP A 129 -3.74 14.31 -7.43
N LYS A 130 -4.45 13.86 -6.39
CA LYS A 130 -5.48 12.83 -6.43
C LYS A 130 -4.92 11.47 -6.84
N THR A 131 -4.06 10.94 -5.99
CA THR A 131 -3.34 9.67 -6.18
C THR A 131 -3.21 8.90 -4.88
N MET A 132 -2.58 7.72 -4.93
CA MET A 132 -2.22 6.94 -3.74
C MET A 132 -1.38 7.72 -2.72
N ILE A 133 -0.65 8.77 -3.14
CA ILE A 133 0.15 9.61 -2.24
C ILE A 133 -0.73 10.33 -1.23
N ASP A 134 -1.94 10.72 -1.63
CA ASP A 134 -2.89 11.40 -0.77
C ASP A 134 -3.44 10.53 0.37
N ALA A 135 -3.38 9.22 0.23
CA ALA A 135 -3.72 8.27 1.28
C ALA A 135 -2.49 7.91 2.13
N ILE A 136 -1.36 7.56 1.49
CA ILE A 136 -0.22 6.99 2.21
C ILE A 136 0.62 8.05 2.94
N SER A 137 0.74 9.27 2.42
CA SER A 137 1.55 10.32 3.07
C SER A 137 1.01 10.68 4.45
N PRO A 138 -0.28 11.07 4.61
CA PRO A 138 -0.83 11.33 5.92
C PRO A 138 -0.86 10.09 6.83
N ALA A 139 -0.98 8.89 6.25
CA ALA A 139 -0.93 7.64 7.01
C ALA A 139 0.44 7.42 7.66
N VAL A 140 1.52 7.62 6.92
CA VAL A 140 2.89 7.48 7.46
C VAL A 140 3.16 8.55 8.52
N ASP A 141 2.71 9.79 8.32
CA ASP A 141 2.84 10.85 9.31
C ASP A 141 2.06 10.53 10.60
N ALA A 142 0.84 9.99 10.49
CA ALA A 142 0.03 9.58 11.63
C ALA A 142 0.65 8.37 12.36
N TYR A 143 1.22 7.41 11.61
CA TYR A 143 1.98 6.31 12.17
C TYR A 143 3.13 6.81 13.05
N ASP A 144 4.00 7.66 12.50
CA ASP A 144 5.17 8.19 13.19
C ASP A 144 4.78 8.97 14.46
N ALA A 145 3.69 9.73 14.40
CA ALA A 145 3.18 10.47 15.55
C ALA A 145 2.71 9.56 16.70
N ALA A 146 2.16 8.38 16.38
CA ALA A 146 1.60 7.43 17.35
C ALA A 146 2.55 6.25 17.66
N ALA A 147 3.74 6.16 17.06
CA ALA A 147 4.66 5.02 17.19
C ALA A 147 5.05 4.72 18.66
N ARG A 148 5.15 5.76 19.51
CA ARG A 148 5.45 5.61 20.96
C ARG A 148 4.36 4.88 21.74
N ASP A 149 3.12 4.87 21.22
CA ASP A 149 1.98 4.19 21.84
C ASP A 149 1.90 2.71 21.42
N GLY A 150 2.86 2.27 20.61
CA GLY A 150 3.01 0.90 20.10
C GLY A 150 2.44 0.71 18.70
N ILE A 151 2.88 -0.40 18.06
CA ILE A 151 2.56 -0.70 16.64
C ILE A 151 1.05 -0.69 16.36
N GLY A 152 0.25 -1.30 17.22
CA GLY A 152 -1.21 -1.38 17.01
C GLY A 152 -1.88 0.00 16.98
N SER A 153 -1.54 0.88 17.91
CA SER A 153 -2.05 2.26 17.97
C SER A 153 -1.59 3.06 16.76
N ALA A 154 -0.31 2.92 16.37
CA ALA A 154 0.26 3.60 15.22
C ALA A 154 -0.40 3.17 13.90
N LEU A 155 -0.64 1.87 13.71
CA LEU A 155 -1.31 1.35 12.53
C LEU A 155 -2.80 1.74 12.48
N SER A 156 -3.46 1.85 13.63
CA SER A 156 -4.84 2.36 13.69
C SER A 156 -4.91 3.80 13.21
N ALA A 157 -4.03 4.67 13.75
CA ALA A 157 -3.94 6.06 13.33
C ALA A 157 -3.59 6.19 11.83
N ALA A 158 -2.69 5.34 11.33
CA ALA A 158 -2.32 5.32 9.92
C ALA A 158 -3.49 4.93 9.00
N ALA A 159 -4.26 3.89 9.36
CA ALA A 159 -5.41 3.47 8.57
C ALA A 159 -6.50 4.55 8.52
N ASP A 160 -6.79 5.20 9.65
CA ASP A 160 -7.77 6.29 9.72
C ASP A 160 -7.32 7.49 8.89
N ALA A 161 -6.04 7.86 8.96
CA ALA A 161 -5.47 8.95 8.17
C ALA A 161 -5.45 8.64 6.66
N ALA A 162 -5.22 7.38 6.27
CA ALA A 162 -5.31 6.95 4.87
C ALA A 162 -6.73 7.12 4.33
N ALA A 163 -7.74 6.69 5.08
CA ALA A 163 -9.14 6.83 4.70
C ALA A 163 -9.54 8.32 4.56
N ALA A 164 -9.15 9.14 5.53
CA ALA A 164 -9.39 10.59 5.48
C ALA A 164 -8.69 11.24 4.28
N GLY A 165 -7.45 10.84 3.97
CA GLY A 165 -6.69 11.35 2.83
C GLY A 165 -7.33 11.02 1.48
N ARG A 166 -7.77 9.76 1.31
CA ARG A 166 -8.55 9.30 0.15
C ARG A 166 -9.82 10.13 -0.05
N ASP A 167 -10.59 10.32 1.02
CA ASP A 167 -11.89 11.00 0.94
C ASP A 167 -11.71 12.50 0.69
N ARG A 168 -10.67 13.11 1.26
CA ARG A 168 -10.33 14.51 1.06
C ARG A 168 -10.10 14.88 -0.40
N VAL A 169 -9.47 14.01 -1.18
CA VAL A 169 -9.16 14.30 -2.59
C VAL A 169 -10.28 13.88 -3.56
N THR A 170 -11.31 13.20 -3.09
CA THR A 170 -12.44 12.79 -3.93
C THR A 170 -13.07 13.97 -4.70
N PRO A 171 -13.36 15.16 -4.11
CA PRO A 171 -13.93 16.29 -4.85
C PRO A 171 -12.93 17.01 -5.76
N LEU A 172 -11.63 16.75 -5.64
CA LEU A 172 -10.61 17.48 -6.41
C LEU A 172 -10.55 17.01 -7.87
N VAL A 173 -10.03 17.88 -8.74
CA VAL A 173 -9.63 17.54 -10.10
C VAL A 173 -8.26 16.84 -10.05
N ALA A 174 -8.15 15.70 -10.71
CA ALA A 174 -6.90 14.95 -10.74
C ALA A 174 -5.82 15.71 -11.53
N ARG A 175 -4.62 15.76 -10.98
CA ARG A 175 -3.46 16.43 -11.60
C ARG A 175 -2.38 15.44 -12.05
N LYS A 176 -2.55 14.15 -11.69
CA LYS A 176 -1.60 13.09 -12.02
C LYS A 176 -2.31 11.82 -12.49
N GLY A 177 -1.55 10.95 -13.16
CA GLY A 177 -2.06 9.68 -13.67
C GLY A 177 -3.08 9.83 -14.81
N ARG A 178 -3.78 8.74 -15.14
CA ARG A 178 -4.77 8.72 -16.23
C ARG A 178 -5.95 9.65 -15.98
N ALA A 179 -6.38 9.76 -14.75
CA ALA A 179 -7.48 10.63 -14.35
C ALA A 179 -7.25 12.10 -14.72
N SER A 180 -5.98 12.56 -14.74
CA SER A 180 -5.64 13.93 -15.11
C SER A 180 -5.99 14.30 -16.55
N TYR A 181 -6.07 13.32 -17.46
CA TYR A 181 -6.48 13.56 -18.86
C TYR A 181 -7.95 13.94 -19.01
N LEU A 182 -8.75 13.68 -17.99
CA LEU A 182 -10.18 14.01 -17.96
C LEU A 182 -10.47 15.44 -17.50
N GLY A 183 -9.48 16.12 -16.90
CA GLY A 183 -9.67 17.45 -16.32
C GLY A 183 -10.81 17.47 -15.31
N GLU A 184 -11.72 18.45 -15.41
CA GLU A 184 -12.87 18.62 -14.50
C GLU A 184 -13.76 17.38 -14.36
N ARG A 185 -13.79 16.51 -15.37
CA ARG A 185 -14.57 15.25 -15.31
C ARG A 185 -14.01 14.26 -14.30
N SER A 186 -12.78 14.45 -13.82
CA SER A 186 -12.20 13.62 -12.76
C SER A 186 -12.66 14.03 -11.35
N ALA A 187 -13.28 15.21 -11.20
CA ALA A 187 -13.78 15.66 -9.91
C ALA A 187 -14.94 14.81 -9.42
N ASN A 188 -15.09 14.70 -8.09
CA ASN A 188 -16.12 13.92 -7.39
C ASN A 188 -16.10 12.41 -7.64
N HIS A 189 -15.03 11.88 -8.23
CA HIS A 189 -14.77 10.44 -8.31
C HIS A 189 -13.66 10.05 -7.35
N GLN A 190 -13.83 8.95 -6.63
CA GLN A 190 -12.80 8.44 -5.73
C GLN A 190 -11.65 7.84 -6.55
N ASP A 191 -10.41 8.14 -6.16
CA ASP A 191 -9.22 7.59 -6.84
C ASP A 191 -9.02 6.12 -6.51
N PRO A 192 -8.89 5.21 -7.51
CA PRO A 192 -8.69 3.78 -7.27
C PRO A 192 -7.37 3.48 -6.56
N GLY A 193 -6.30 4.27 -6.84
CA GLY A 193 -5.00 4.12 -6.18
C GLY A 193 -5.04 4.53 -4.70
N ALA A 194 -5.69 5.63 -4.37
CA ALA A 194 -5.91 6.04 -2.97
C ALA A 194 -6.78 5.02 -2.23
N THR A 195 -7.78 4.44 -2.91
CA THR A 195 -8.66 3.42 -2.32
C THR A 195 -7.91 2.14 -2.02
N SER A 196 -7.15 1.59 -2.97
CA SER A 196 -6.34 0.39 -2.74
C SER A 196 -5.24 0.60 -1.69
N THR A 197 -4.70 1.82 -1.58
CA THR A 197 -3.74 2.18 -0.54
C THR A 197 -4.39 2.25 0.84
N THR A 198 -5.62 2.73 0.95
CA THR A 198 -6.39 2.67 2.21
C THR A 198 -6.60 1.21 2.63
N ILE A 199 -7.01 0.34 1.71
CA ILE A 199 -7.15 -1.10 1.97
C ILE A 199 -5.83 -1.71 2.44
N LEU A 200 -4.69 -1.27 1.88
CA LEU A 200 -3.35 -1.72 2.28
C LEU A 200 -3.08 -1.42 3.77
N LEU A 201 -3.34 -0.19 4.21
CA LEU A 201 -3.09 0.22 5.60
C LEU A 201 -4.05 -0.47 6.58
N GLU A 202 -5.33 -0.61 6.21
CA GLU A 202 -6.31 -1.39 6.97
C GLU A 202 -5.89 -2.86 7.11
N ALA A 203 -5.41 -3.49 6.03
CA ALA A 203 -4.93 -4.86 6.06
C ALA A 203 -3.69 -5.03 6.94
N LEU A 204 -2.76 -4.06 6.92
CA LEU A 204 -1.58 -4.06 7.78
C LEU A 204 -1.95 -3.95 9.26
N ARG A 205 -2.89 -3.04 9.60
CA ARG A 205 -3.44 -2.91 10.96
C ARG A 205 -4.02 -4.22 11.45
N ASP A 206 -4.90 -4.84 10.67
CA ASP A 206 -5.67 -6.00 11.10
C ASP A 206 -4.77 -7.26 11.19
N ALA A 207 -3.82 -7.41 10.28
CA ALA A 207 -2.84 -8.50 10.34
C ALA A 207 -1.94 -8.46 11.59
N VAL A 208 -1.72 -7.28 12.16
CA VAL A 208 -0.98 -7.13 13.43
C VAL A 208 -1.88 -7.35 14.64
N ALA A 209 -3.17 -7.00 14.56
CA ALA A 209 -4.12 -7.20 15.64
C ALA A 209 -4.46 -8.69 15.87
N GLU A 210 -4.37 -9.52 14.84
CA GLU A 210 -4.68 -10.95 14.87
C GLU A 210 -3.51 -11.84 15.36
N GLY A 211 -2.35 -11.31 15.63
CA GLY A 211 -1.14 -12.03 16.04
C GLY A 211 -0.66 -11.64 17.43
#